data_183376a79ead5665e46709020dc186b6
#
_entry.id   183376a79ead5665e46709020dc186b6
#
_cell.length_a   1.000
_cell.length_b   1.000
_cell.length_c   1.000
_cell.angle_alpha   90.00
_cell.angle_beta   90.00
_cell.angle_gamma   90.00
#
_symmetry.space_group_name_H-M   'P 1'
#
loop_
_entity.id
_entity.type
_entity.pdbx_description
1 polymer ?
#
loop_
_entity_poly.entity_id
_entity_poly.type
_entity_poly.pdbx_seq_one_letter_code
_entity_poly.pdbx_strand_id
1 'polypeptide(L)'
;MPYTAYEEAAGVYRLDDGKMSSFYLVKGEKSALLVDTGMVEEPLLPFIRTLTDLPVTLLITHGHGDHTRHAGEFDPVYMSPLDAPFLGGAFARLGIPEPIDASHFRPLSDGQRLKWDDFSVRCLGVGGHSPGSMVFYEENRRLLFTGDAVGSGVGVWMQLIGCLPVRLYRENLSRLDAFWVGLPADTRVLCGHWEQQFMAGDNPVCHALARDMIALCDDILAGRENRQPAPEAFAREYKPVYLAAHGRAAMVYTDRVTE
;
A
#
# COMPACT_ATOMS: atom_id res chain seq x y z
N MET A 1 7.84 -3.00 23.34
CA MET A 1 7.46 -2.14 22.22
C MET A 1 6.45 -2.92 21.38
N PRO A 2 5.43 -2.31 20.79
CA PRO A 2 4.41 -3.01 20.01
C PRO A 2 4.93 -3.49 18.66
N TYR A 3 6.09 -3.04 18.25
CA TYR A 3 6.68 -3.36 16.95
C TYR A 3 7.52 -4.63 17.00
N THR A 4 7.42 -5.43 15.93
CA THR A 4 8.26 -6.60 15.69
C THR A 4 8.95 -6.46 14.34
N ALA A 5 10.22 -6.87 14.24
CA ALA A 5 10.97 -6.89 12.99
C ALA A 5 11.25 -8.34 12.57
N TYR A 6 10.95 -8.65 11.33
CA TYR A 6 11.24 -9.94 10.68
C TYR A 6 12.23 -9.70 9.54
N GLU A 7 13.40 -10.31 9.59
CA GLU A 7 14.38 -10.18 8.52
C GLU A 7 13.99 -11.09 7.35
N GLU A 8 13.49 -10.47 6.28
CA GLU A 8 13.02 -11.13 5.06
C GLU A 8 14.18 -11.48 4.11
N ALA A 9 15.24 -10.69 4.14
CA ALA A 9 16.51 -10.90 3.46
C ALA A 9 17.58 -10.05 4.15
N ALA A 10 18.85 -10.25 3.82
CA ALA A 10 19.94 -9.48 4.41
C ALA A 10 19.70 -7.96 4.33
N GLY A 11 19.50 -7.33 5.48
CA GLY A 11 19.22 -5.90 5.60
C GLY A 11 17.81 -5.45 5.15
N VAL A 12 16.90 -6.38 4.85
CA VAL A 12 15.51 -6.10 4.49
C VAL A 12 14.60 -6.61 5.60
N TYR A 13 13.92 -5.71 6.28
CA TYR A 13 13.07 -6.04 7.41
C TYR A 13 11.61 -5.71 7.09
N ARG A 14 10.72 -6.67 7.27
CA ARG A 14 9.29 -6.41 7.43
C ARG A 14 9.05 -6.04 8.88
N LEU A 15 8.35 -4.94 9.07
CA LEU A 15 7.98 -4.42 10.37
C LEU A 15 6.48 -4.60 10.56
N ASP A 16 6.08 -5.00 11.76
CA ASP A 16 4.71 -5.30 12.11
C ASP A 16 4.38 -4.60 13.43
N ASP A 17 3.23 -3.98 13.52
CA ASP A 17 2.76 -3.26 14.69
C ASP A 17 1.63 -4.00 15.44
N GLY A 18 1.33 -5.26 15.06
CA GLY A 18 0.24 -6.06 15.62
C GLY A 18 -1.16 -5.54 15.27
N LYS A 19 -1.28 -4.57 14.35
CA LYS A 19 -2.54 -3.97 13.89
C LYS A 19 -2.84 -4.27 12.42
N MET A 20 -2.19 -5.30 11.87
CA MET A 20 -2.38 -5.82 10.52
C MET A 20 -1.71 -5.01 9.39
N SER A 21 -1.16 -3.82 9.64
CA SER A 21 -0.33 -3.11 8.67
C SER A 21 1.08 -3.66 8.67
N SER A 22 1.68 -3.77 7.50
CA SER A 22 3.08 -4.15 7.31
C SER A 22 3.82 -3.03 6.60
N PHE A 23 4.97 -2.67 7.14
CA PHE A 23 5.84 -1.64 6.59
C PHE A 23 7.28 -2.16 6.58
N TYR A 24 8.19 -1.50 5.88
CA TYR A 24 9.46 -2.14 5.54
C TYR A 24 10.64 -1.21 5.73
N LEU A 25 11.68 -1.70 6.40
CA LEU A 25 12.99 -1.04 6.51
C LEU A 25 14.00 -1.79 5.64
N VAL A 26 14.63 -1.07 4.72
CA VAL A 26 15.75 -1.60 3.91
C VAL A 26 17.01 -0.84 4.28
N LYS A 27 17.99 -1.55 4.80
CA LYS A 27 19.29 -0.96 5.17
C LYS A 27 20.23 -0.95 3.98
N GLY A 28 20.78 0.21 3.69
CA GLY A 28 21.88 0.38 2.76
C GLY A 28 23.22 0.48 3.47
N GLU A 29 24.26 0.95 2.77
CA GLU A 29 25.58 1.18 3.36
C GLU A 29 25.68 2.53 4.08
N LYS A 30 25.01 3.58 3.57
CA LYS A 30 25.10 4.97 4.06
C LYS A 30 23.77 5.53 4.52
N SER A 31 22.68 4.94 4.09
CA SER A 31 21.32 5.36 4.41
C SER A 31 20.39 4.16 4.48
N ALA A 32 19.16 4.37 4.90
CA ALA A 32 18.10 3.37 4.92
C ALA A 32 16.84 3.91 4.24
N LEU A 33 16.08 3.02 3.63
CA LEU A 33 14.76 3.27 3.07
C LEU A 33 13.72 2.71 4.03
N LEU A 34 12.75 3.53 4.41
CA LEU A 34 11.54 3.09 5.09
C LEU A 34 10.36 3.23 4.12
N VAL A 35 9.50 2.22 4.02
CA VAL A 35 8.26 2.25 3.24
C VAL A 35 7.10 2.04 4.18
N ASP A 36 6.24 3.07 4.31
CA ASP A 36 5.12 3.16 5.24
C ASP A 36 5.51 3.14 6.73
N THR A 37 4.54 3.27 7.66
CA THR A 37 4.85 3.53 9.08
C THR A 37 3.98 2.78 10.11
N GLY A 38 2.95 2.02 9.70
CA GLY A 38 2.03 1.38 10.66
C GLY A 38 1.03 2.35 11.31
N MET A 39 0.31 1.87 12.35
CA MET A 39 -0.82 2.61 12.93
C MET A 39 -0.92 2.61 14.48
N VAL A 40 -0.02 1.96 15.23
CA VAL A 40 -0.05 2.00 16.69
C VAL A 40 0.27 3.39 17.24
N GLU A 41 -0.01 3.65 18.53
CA GLU A 41 0.18 4.98 19.11
C GLU A 41 1.62 5.28 19.47
N GLU A 42 2.39 4.26 19.79
CA GLU A 42 3.78 4.40 20.20
C GLU A 42 4.65 4.92 19.05
N PRO A 43 5.53 5.89 19.32
CA PRO A 43 6.43 6.44 18.32
C PRO A 43 7.27 5.37 17.60
N LEU A 44 7.37 5.48 16.28
CA LEU A 44 8.07 4.52 15.44
C LEU A 44 9.59 4.76 15.41
N LEU A 45 10.03 6.01 15.39
CA LEU A 45 11.45 6.35 15.24
C LEU A 45 12.35 5.71 16.28
N PRO A 46 12.00 5.65 17.58
CA PRO A 46 12.81 4.95 18.58
C PRO A 46 13.00 3.46 18.26
N PHE A 47 11.97 2.80 17.71
CA PHE A 47 12.09 1.40 17.28
C PHE A 47 12.99 1.27 16.04
N ILE A 48 12.84 2.12 15.03
CA ILE A 48 13.73 2.14 13.86
C ILE A 48 15.19 2.33 14.29
N ARG A 49 15.45 3.16 15.31
CA ARG A 49 16.81 3.39 15.86
C ARG A 49 17.40 2.18 16.58
N THR A 50 16.60 1.19 16.98
CA THR A 50 17.13 -0.11 17.45
C THR A 50 17.66 -0.98 16.30
N LEU A 51 17.24 -0.72 15.06
CA LEU A 51 17.61 -1.49 13.87
C LEU A 51 18.71 -0.81 13.06
N THR A 52 18.77 0.54 13.06
CA THR A 52 19.75 1.30 12.29
C THR A 52 19.96 2.72 12.83
N ASP A 53 21.23 3.18 12.83
CA ASP A 53 21.59 4.59 13.08
C ASP A 53 21.72 5.41 11.80
N LEU A 54 21.53 4.79 10.63
CA LEU A 54 21.65 5.45 9.33
C LEU A 54 20.56 6.51 9.12
N PRO A 55 20.82 7.55 8.30
CA PRO A 55 19.76 8.44 7.83
C PRO A 55 18.65 7.65 7.12
N VAL A 56 17.39 7.94 7.45
CA VAL A 56 16.21 7.24 6.91
C VAL A 56 15.47 8.15 5.95
N THR A 57 15.24 7.67 4.74
CA THR A 57 14.30 8.26 3.78
C THR A 57 13.00 7.48 3.82
N LEU A 58 11.87 8.16 4.05
CA LEU A 58 10.55 7.55 4.09
C LEU A 58 9.81 7.73 2.75
N LEU A 59 9.32 6.64 2.19
CA LEU A 59 8.37 6.63 1.07
C LEU A 59 7.01 6.14 1.56
N ILE A 60 5.96 6.89 1.28
CA ILE A 60 4.57 6.54 1.62
C ILE A 60 3.87 6.02 0.37
N THR A 61 3.31 4.80 0.47
CA THR A 61 2.59 4.18 -0.64
C THR A 61 1.25 4.87 -0.89
N HIS A 62 0.54 5.29 0.16
CA HIS A 62 -0.73 6.02 0.05
C HIS A 62 -1.13 6.69 1.37
N GLY A 63 -2.16 7.54 1.33
CA GLY A 63 -2.49 8.47 2.42
C GLY A 63 -3.32 7.89 3.57
N HIS A 64 -3.59 6.59 3.66
CA HIS A 64 -4.33 6.03 4.78
C HIS A 64 -3.50 5.97 6.07
N GLY A 65 -4.18 6.10 7.21
CA GLY A 65 -3.52 6.33 8.49
C GLY A 65 -2.66 5.17 8.99
N ASP A 66 -2.98 3.96 8.59
CA ASP A 66 -2.20 2.77 8.88
C ASP A 66 -0.89 2.66 8.07
N HIS A 67 -0.69 3.58 7.12
CA HIS A 67 0.55 3.74 6.36
C HIS A 67 1.28 5.05 6.67
N THR A 68 0.60 6.04 7.27
CA THR A 68 1.13 7.40 7.40
C THR A 68 1.28 7.90 8.83
N ARG A 69 0.76 7.19 9.85
CA ARG A 69 0.64 7.70 11.22
C ARG A 69 1.92 8.35 11.77
N HIS A 70 3.06 7.76 11.49
CA HIS A 70 4.35 8.23 12.00
C HIS A 70 5.18 9.00 10.96
N ALA A 71 4.56 9.40 9.85
CA ALA A 71 5.29 10.08 8.78
C ALA A 71 5.98 11.37 9.26
N GLY A 72 5.37 12.09 10.22
CA GLY A 72 5.95 13.29 10.82
C GLY A 72 7.22 13.07 11.67
N GLU A 73 7.58 11.82 11.96
CA GLU A 73 8.81 11.49 12.70
C GLU A 73 10.06 11.42 11.79
N PHE A 74 9.88 11.51 10.48
CA PHE A 74 10.96 11.32 9.49
C PHE A 74 11.13 12.54 8.60
N ASP A 75 12.35 12.75 8.09
CA ASP A 75 12.72 13.72 7.05
C ASP A 75 13.95 13.19 6.31
N PRO A 76 13.90 13.02 4.98
CA PRO A 76 12.79 13.40 4.08
C PRO A 76 11.66 12.37 4.02
N VAL A 77 10.44 12.86 3.78
CA VAL A 77 9.24 12.05 3.49
C VAL A 77 8.78 12.33 2.06
N TYR A 78 8.48 11.29 1.31
CA TYR A 78 7.94 11.38 -0.05
C TYR A 78 6.58 10.73 -0.13
N MET A 79 5.61 11.41 -0.76
CA MET A 79 4.25 10.90 -0.96
C MET A 79 3.62 11.53 -2.21
N SER A 80 2.66 10.83 -2.82
CA SER A 80 1.83 11.42 -3.86
C SER A 80 0.99 12.58 -3.32
N PRO A 81 1.03 13.77 -3.94
CA PRO A 81 0.21 14.90 -3.50
C PRO A 81 -1.30 14.66 -3.69
N LEU A 82 -1.69 13.65 -4.49
CA LEU A 82 -3.09 13.29 -4.69
C LEU A 82 -3.73 12.73 -3.41
N ASP A 83 -2.94 12.20 -2.49
CA ASP A 83 -3.42 11.66 -1.21
C ASP A 83 -3.32 12.64 -0.04
N ALA A 84 -2.74 13.81 -0.24
CA ALA A 84 -2.67 14.83 0.81
C ALA A 84 -4.05 15.16 1.46
N PRO A 85 -5.18 15.20 0.71
CA PRO A 85 -6.50 15.43 1.31
C PRO A 85 -6.98 14.32 2.25
N PHE A 86 -6.39 13.14 2.21
CA PHE A 86 -6.79 11.98 3.02
C PHE A 86 -5.97 11.80 4.29
N LEU A 87 -4.88 12.55 4.44
CA LEU A 87 -4.05 12.53 5.64
C LEU A 87 -4.85 12.96 6.86
N GLY A 88 -4.99 12.07 7.83
CA GLY A 88 -5.65 12.34 9.11
C GLY A 88 -7.18 12.40 9.09
N GLY A 89 -7.83 12.62 7.94
CA GLY A 89 -9.28 12.90 7.89
C GLY A 89 -10.18 11.68 8.14
N ALA A 90 -9.90 10.54 7.55
CA ALA A 90 -10.72 9.33 7.68
C ALA A 90 -10.52 8.63 9.05
N PHE A 91 -9.39 8.85 9.69
CA PHE A 91 -8.96 8.15 10.90
C PHE A 91 -9.20 8.93 12.20
N ALA A 92 -9.53 10.24 12.14
CA ALA A 92 -9.99 10.98 13.30
C ALA A 92 -11.18 10.29 14.00
N ARG A 93 -12.03 9.62 13.23
CA ARG A 93 -13.15 8.81 13.74
C ARG A 93 -12.72 7.52 14.46
N LEU A 94 -11.48 7.06 14.25
CA LEU A 94 -10.88 5.90 14.89
C LEU A 94 -9.99 6.28 16.08
N GLY A 95 -10.04 7.55 16.52
CA GLY A 95 -9.21 8.04 17.62
C GLY A 95 -7.75 8.26 17.26
N ILE A 96 -7.41 8.29 15.96
CA ILE A 96 -6.08 8.62 15.48
C ILE A 96 -5.92 10.15 15.50
N PRO A 97 -4.91 10.69 16.18
CA PRO A 97 -4.77 12.13 16.35
C PRO A 97 -4.42 12.86 15.06
N GLU A 98 -4.72 14.15 15.08
CA GLU A 98 -4.45 15.27 14.20
C GLU A 98 -3.90 15.01 12.78
N PRO A 99 -4.37 15.78 11.78
CA PRO A 99 -3.86 15.68 10.41
C PRO A 99 -2.33 15.82 10.39
N ILE A 100 -1.68 14.91 9.70
CA ILE A 100 -0.24 15.02 9.44
C ILE A 100 -0.04 16.22 8.52
N ASP A 101 0.83 17.16 8.90
CA ASP A 101 1.18 18.28 8.04
C ASP A 101 1.96 17.81 6.81
N ALA A 102 1.25 17.72 5.69
CA ALA A 102 1.84 17.33 4.41
C ALA A 102 2.72 18.41 3.77
N SER A 103 2.79 19.63 4.34
CA SER A 103 3.57 20.72 3.77
C SER A 103 5.07 20.43 3.69
N HIS A 104 5.56 19.52 4.54
CA HIS A 104 6.94 19.04 4.54
C HIS A 104 7.20 17.85 3.62
N PHE A 105 6.15 17.25 3.04
CA PHE A 105 6.31 16.09 2.20
C PHE A 105 6.80 16.48 0.80
N ARG A 106 7.79 15.77 0.32
CA ARG A 106 8.28 15.91 -1.05
C ARG A 106 7.33 15.19 -1.99
N PRO A 107 6.82 15.87 -3.05
CA PRO A 107 5.84 15.27 -3.94
C PRO A 107 6.45 14.13 -4.76
N LEU A 108 5.70 13.03 -4.86
CA LEU A 108 5.97 11.94 -5.80
C LEU A 108 5.07 12.05 -7.02
N SER A 109 5.66 11.79 -8.17
CA SER A 109 4.94 11.71 -9.44
C SER A 109 5.04 10.30 -10.04
N ASP A 110 4.01 9.93 -10.80
CA ASP A 110 4.02 8.70 -11.58
C ASP A 110 5.20 8.68 -12.55
N GLY A 111 5.89 7.54 -12.63
CA GLY A 111 7.09 7.34 -13.45
C GLY A 111 8.36 7.96 -12.88
N GLN A 112 8.29 8.66 -11.75
CA GLN A 112 9.48 9.25 -11.14
C GLN A 112 10.48 8.18 -10.73
N ARG A 113 11.77 8.53 -10.82
CA ARG A 113 12.87 7.72 -10.30
C ARG A 113 13.63 8.52 -9.27
N LEU A 114 13.71 7.97 -8.06
CA LEU A 114 14.52 8.51 -6.98
C LEU A 114 15.86 7.78 -6.92
N LYS A 115 16.93 8.53 -6.72
CA LYS A 115 18.27 7.97 -6.51
C LYS A 115 18.96 8.71 -5.39
N TRP A 116 19.47 7.96 -4.44
CA TRP A 116 20.34 8.49 -3.37
C TRP A 116 21.20 7.33 -2.84
N ASP A 117 22.46 7.62 -2.51
CA ASP A 117 23.42 6.61 -2.05
C ASP A 117 23.39 5.32 -2.90
N ASP A 118 23.05 4.19 -2.29
CA ASP A 118 22.95 2.88 -2.94
C ASP A 118 21.50 2.49 -3.31
N PHE A 119 20.55 3.42 -3.22
CA PHE A 119 19.15 3.19 -3.61
C PHE A 119 18.82 3.74 -5.00
N SER A 120 18.04 2.97 -5.75
CA SER A 120 17.41 3.38 -7.01
C SER A 120 15.98 2.89 -7.03
N VAL A 121 15.02 3.80 -6.80
CA VAL A 121 13.59 3.47 -6.67
C VAL A 121 12.80 4.04 -7.84
N ARG A 122 12.07 3.18 -8.54
CA ARG A 122 11.07 3.58 -9.54
C ARG A 122 9.70 3.68 -8.88
N CYS A 123 9.02 4.81 -9.09
CA CYS A 123 7.70 5.08 -8.55
C CYS A 123 6.66 4.91 -9.67
N LEU A 124 5.64 4.10 -9.44
CA LEU A 124 4.54 3.88 -10.38
C LEU A 124 3.21 4.24 -9.70
N GLY A 125 2.46 5.17 -10.27
CA GLY A 125 1.11 5.51 -9.81
C GLY A 125 0.13 4.40 -10.17
N VAL A 126 -0.55 3.84 -9.16
CA VAL A 126 -1.56 2.78 -9.29
C VAL A 126 -2.81 3.20 -8.52
N GLY A 127 -3.31 4.41 -8.80
CA GLY A 127 -4.51 4.94 -8.17
C GLY A 127 -5.72 4.03 -8.38
N GLY A 128 -6.49 3.85 -7.31
CA GLY A 128 -7.67 3.00 -7.23
C GLY A 128 -8.17 2.98 -5.80
N HIS A 129 -7.53 2.23 -4.93
CA HIS A 129 -7.76 2.19 -3.49
C HIS A 129 -7.65 3.60 -2.84
N SER A 130 -6.67 4.38 -3.27
CA SER A 130 -6.64 5.83 -3.11
C SER A 130 -6.22 6.49 -4.42
N PRO A 131 -6.48 7.80 -4.64
CA PRO A 131 -6.05 8.49 -5.86
C PRO A 131 -4.53 8.53 -6.04
N GLY A 132 -3.80 8.61 -4.94
CA GLY A 132 -2.35 8.72 -4.90
C GLY A 132 -1.60 7.42 -4.63
N SER A 133 -2.27 6.26 -4.67
CA SER A 133 -1.60 4.97 -4.45
C SER A 133 -0.40 4.79 -5.38
N MET A 134 0.75 4.48 -4.77
CA MET A 134 2.04 4.27 -5.43
C MET A 134 2.55 2.86 -5.18
N VAL A 135 3.18 2.29 -6.19
CA VAL A 135 4.00 1.09 -6.11
C VAL A 135 5.46 1.51 -6.28
N PHE A 136 6.35 1.00 -5.43
CA PHE A 136 7.78 1.30 -5.46
C PHE A 136 8.56 0.06 -5.86
N TYR A 137 9.46 0.20 -6.83
CA TYR A 137 10.41 -0.85 -7.18
C TYR A 137 11.84 -0.40 -6.87
N GLU A 138 12.45 -0.97 -5.84
CA GLU A 138 13.86 -0.80 -5.52
C GLU A 138 14.70 -1.74 -6.41
N GLU A 139 15.46 -1.15 -7.33
CA GLU A 139 16.07 -1.85 -8.45
C GLU A 139 17.29 -2.69 -8.05
N ASN A 140 18.07 -2.22 -7.07
CA ASN A 140 19.35 -2.86 -6.71
C ASN A 140 19.13 -4.18 -5.95
N ARG A 141 18.05 -4.24 -5.15
CA ARG A 141 17.68 -5.43 -4.35
C ARG A 141 16.47 -6.18 -4.91
N ARG A 142 15.86 -5.66 -6.01
CA ARG A 142 14.68 -6.24 -6.67
C ARG A 142 13.51 -6.40 -5.72
N LEU A 143 13.17 -5.32 -5.00
CA LEU A 143 12.06 -5.28 -4.05
C LEU A 143 10.91 -4.49 -4.65
N LEU A 144 9.70 -5.08 -4.70
CA LEU A 144 8.48 -4.44 -5.18
C LEU A 144 7.53 -4.22 -3.99
N PHE A 145 7.37 -2.97 -3.58
CA PHE A 145 6.47 -2.57 -2.51
C PHE A 145 5.14 -2.16 -3.14
N THR A 146 4.07 -2.90 -2.87
CA THR A 146 2.77 -2.66 -3.49
C THR A 146 1.83 -1.82 -2.63
N GLY A 147 2.12 -1.64 -1.33
CA GLY A 147 1.12 -1.11 -0.42
C GLY A 147 -0.20 -1.86 -0.60
N ASP A 148 -1.30 -1.12 -0.68
CA ASP A 148 -2.64 -1.65 -0.88
C ASP A 148 -3.12 -1.57 -2.34
N ALA A 149 -2.22 -1.20 -3.27
CA ALA A 149 -2.59 -0.96 -4.66
C ALA A 149 -3.20 -2.16 -5.39
N VAL A 150 -2.86 -3.39 -4.97
CA VAL A 150 -3.46 -4.64 -5.48
C VAL A 150 -4.26 -5.38 -4.41
N GLY A 151 -4.42 -4.78 -3.21
CA GLY A 151 -5.05 -5.41 -2.06
C GLY A 151 -4.17 -6.47 -1.41
N SER A 152 -4.81 -7.32 -0.63
CA SER A 152 -4.21 -8.44 0.09
C SER A 152 -5.10 -9.68 -0.05
N GLY A 153 -4.83 -10.75 0.72
CA GLY A 153 -5.65 -11.97 0.71
C GLY A 153 -7.13 -11.78 1.07
N VAL A 154 -7.50 -10.68 1.73
CA VAL A 154 -8.89 -10.29 1.99
C VAL A 154 -9.45 -9.32 0.95
N GLY A 155 -8.68 -9.02 -0.09
CA GLY A 155 -9.06 -8.18 -1.22
C GLY A 155 -8.64 -6.72 -1.08
N VAL A 156 -8.87 -5.97 -2.17
CA VAL A 156 -8.70 -4.51 -2.18
C VAL A 156 -9.95 -3.83 -1.66
N TRP A 157 -9.78 -2.77 -0.86
CA TRP A 157 -10.88 -2.01 -0.28
C TRP A 157 -11.19 -0.79 -1.15
N MET A 158 -12.25 -0.90 -1.95
CA MET A 158 -12.74 0.14 -2.86
C MET A 158 -14.06 0.78 -2.37
N GLN A 159 -14.45 0.57 -1.11
CA GLN A 159 -15.62 1.15 -0.47
C GLN A 159 -15.30 2.41 0.34
N LEU A 160 -14.05 2.80 0.43
CA LEU A 160 -13.59 3.94 1.23
C LEU A 160 -13.82 5.28 0.52
N ILE A 161 -13.78 6.37 1.29
CA ILE A 161 -13.79 7.73 0.73
C ILE A 161 -12.52 7.94 -0.11
N GLY A 162 -12.70 8.47 -1.32
CA GLY A 162 -11.58 8.79 -2.21
C GLY A 162 -11.19 7.66 -3.16
N CYS A 163 -11.70 6.44 -3.00
CA CYS A 163 -11.48 5.39 -4.01
C CYS A 163 -11.90 5.86 -5.40
N LEU A 164 -11.06 5.55 -6.39
CA LEU A 164 -11.32 5.90 -7.77
C LEU A 164 -12.33 4.93 -8.40
N PRO A 165 -13.01 5.33 -9.51
CA PRO A 165 -13.81 4.41 -10.29
C PRO A 165 -13.04 3.16 -10.73
N VAL A 166 -13.71 2.00 -10.70
CA VAL A 166 -13.12 0.70 -11.08
C VAL A 166 -12.49 0.74 -12.47
N ARG A 167 -13.06 1.53 -13.40
CA ARG A 167 -12.50 1.72 -14.73
C ARG A 167 -11.08 2.32 -14.69
N LEU A 168 -10.88 3.38 -13.90
CA LEU A 168 -9.56 4.02 -13.76
C LEU A 168 -8.57 3.10 -13.01
N TYR A 169 -9.05 2.42 -11.98
CA TYR A 169 -8.25 1.43 -11.27
C TYR A 169 -7.77 0.31 -12.20
N ARG A 170 -8.67 -0.23 -13.02
CA ARG A 170 -8.37 -1.24 -14.04
C ARG A 170 -7.29 -0.78 -15.03
N GLU A 171 -7.38 0.48 -15.50
CA GLU A 171 -6.38 1.09 -16.40
C GLU A 171 -4.99 1.16 -15.71
N ASN A 172 -4.95 1.60 -14.45
CA ASN A 172 -3.72 1.67 -13.67
C ASN A 172 -3.13 0.28 -13.37
N LEU A 173 -3.97 -0.71 -13.07
CA LEU A 173 -3.53 -2.11 -12.92
C LEU A 173 -2.93 -2.67 -14.20
N SER A 174 -3.46 -2.31 -15.36
CA SER A 174 -2.90 -2.75 -16.65
C SER A 174 -1.50 -2.16 -16.89
N ARG A 175 -1.26 -0.93 -16.44
CA ARG A 175 0.08 -0.32 -16.46
C ARG A 175 1.03 -1.02 -15.49
N LEU A 176 0.53 -1.39 -14.31
CA LEU A 176 1.29 -2.18 -13.35
C LEU A 176 1.63 -3.58 -13.91
N ASP A 177 0.68 -4.27 -14.56
CA ASP A 177 0.92 -5.56 -15.21
C ASP A 177 2.04 -5.46 -16.25
N ALA A 178 1.97 -4.47 -17.14
CA ALA A 178 2.99 -4.22 -18.16
C ALA A 178 4.37 -3.92 -17.54
N PHE A 179 4.40 -3.17 -16.44
CA PHE A 179 5.61 -2.88 -15.68
C PHE A 179 6.17 -4.17 -15.04
N TRP A 180 5.31 -4.95 -14.39
CA TRP A 180 5.71 -6.16 -13.63
C TRP A 180 6.27 -7.26 -14.53
N VAL A 181 5.69 -7.45 -15.74
CA VAL A 181 6.22 -8.38 -16.75
C VAL A 181 7.70 -8.12 -17.07
N GLY A 182 8.12 -6.86 -17.03
CA GLY A 182 9.51 -6.46 -17.31
C GLY A 182 10.47 -6.62 -16.13
N LEU A 183 9.97 -7.01 -14.94
CA LEU A 183 10.83 -7.18 -13.77
C LEU A 183 11.52 -8.55 -13.75
N PRO A 184 12.69 -8.67 -13.11
CA PRO A 184 13.34 -9.96 -12.88
C PRO A 184 12.42 -10.95 -12.15
N ALA A 185 12.49 -12.23 -12.53
CA ALA A 185 11.63 -13.28 -11.97
C ALA A 185 11.82 -13.50 -10.46
N ASP A 186 12.98 -13.13 -9.93
CA ASP A 186 13.34 -13.20 -8.51
C ASP A 186 12.98 -11.90 -7.74
N THR A 187 12.18 -11.02 -8.33
CA THR A 187 11.65 -9.84 -7.64
C THR A 187 10.78 -10.25 -6.46
N ARG A 188 11.16 -9.78 -5.26
CA ARG A 188 10.40 -10.03 -4.03
C ARG A 188 9.29 -9.00 -3.90
N VAL A 189 8.08 -9.47 -3.65
CA VAL A 189 6.89 -8.62 -3.45
C VAL A 189 6.64 -8.42 -1.97
N LEU A 190 6.42 -7.17 -1.58
CA LEU A 190 6.25 -6.71 -0.21
C LEU A 190 4.98 -5.85 -0.15
N CYS A 191 3.89 -6.39 0.42
CA CYS A 191 2.56 -5.74 0.42
C CYS A 191 2.27 -5.01 1.74
N GLY A 192 1.25 -4.15 1.75
CA GLY A 192 0.87 -3.34 2.91
C GLY A 192 0.26 -4.13 4.07
N HIS A 193 -0.23 -5.37 3.83
CA HIS A 193 -0.90 -6.21 4.83
C HIS A 193 -0.45 -7.66 4.72
N TRP A 194 0.75 -7.95 5.21
CA TRP A 194 1.37 -9.27 5.07
C TRP A 194 0.54 -10.41 5.66
N GLU A 195 0.03 -10.24 6.88
CA GLU A 195 -0.73 -11.27 7.57
C GLU A 195 -2.06 -11.59 6.85
N GLN A 196 -2.67 -10.60 6.19
CA GLN A 196 -3.93 -10.79 5.47
C GLN A 196 -3.81 -11.74 4.28
N GLN A 197 -2.61 -11.94 3.73
CA GLN A 197 -2.39 -12.89 2.62
C GLN A 197 -2.75 -14.33 3.01
N PHE A 198 -2.75 -14.64 4.30
CA PHE A 198 -2.94 -16.00 4.83
C PHE A 198 -4.29 -16.17 5.52
N MET A 199 -5.09 -15.12 5.70
CA MET A 199 -6.38 -15.18 6.41
C MET A 199 -7.45 -16.02 5.69
N ALA A 200 -7.39 -16.08 4.36
CA ALA A 200 -8.32 -16.86 3.53
C ALA A 200 -7.61 -18.03 2.80
N GLY A 201 -6.54 -18.57 3.38
CA GLY A 201 -5.64 -19.54 2.77
C GLY A 201 -4.32 -18.91 2.33
N ASP A 202 -3.42 -19.70 1.75
CA ASP A 202 -2.14 -19.21 1.24
C ASP A 202 -2.35 -18.48 -0.10
N ASN A 203 -2.51 -17.17 -0.05
CA ASN A 203 -2.79 -16.33 -1.20
C ASN A 203 -1.87 -15.07 -1.23
N PRO A 204 -0.56 -15.26 -1.44
CA PRO A 204 0.38 -14.14 -1.43
C PRO A 204 0.13 -13.16 -2.57
N VAL A 205 0.40 -11.87 -2.32
CA VAL A 205 0.41 -10.85 -3.36
C VAL A 205 1.51 -11.19 -4.37
N CYS A 206 1.11 -11.36 -5.62
CA CYS A 206 1.98 -11.75 -6.71
C CYS A 206 1.44 -11.23 -8.05
N HIS A 207 2.21 -11.38 -9.11
CA HIS A 207 1.81 -10.93 -10.45
C HIS A 207 0.50 -11.58 -10.93
N ALA A 208 0.26 -12.86 -10.62
CA ALA A 208 -0.99 -13.53 -10.97
C ALA A 208 -2.21 -12.90 -10.27
N LEU A 209 -2.06 -12.50 -8.99
CA LEU A 209 -3.12 -11.79 -8.27
C LEU A 209 -3.45 -10.44 -8.94
N ALA A 210 -2.44 -9.68 -9.38
CA ALA A 210 -2.68 -8.42 -10.10
C ALA A 210 -3.45 -8.63 -11.41
N ARG A 211 -3.20 -9.71 -12.14
CA ARG A 211 -3.95 -10.09 -13.35
C ARG A 211 -5.39 -10.53 -13.04
N ASP A 212 -5.57 -11.31 -11.99
CA ASP A 212 -6.91 -11.69 -11.53
C ASP A 212 -7.70 -10.45 -11.10
N MET A 213 -7.04 -9.43 -10.51
CA MET A 213 -7.67 -8.15 -10.16
C MET A 213 -8.12 -7.37 -11.41
N ILE A 214 -7.34 -7.38 -12.48
CA ILE A 214 -7.76 -6.79 -13.77
C ILE A 214 -9.00 -7.51 -14.30
N ALA A 215 -9.02 -8.85 -14.28
CA ALA A 215 -10.15 -9.64 -14.71
C ALA A 215 -11.40 -9.39 -13.83
N LEU A 216 -11.22 -9.25 -12.51
CA LEU A 216 -12.31 -8.89 -11.60
C LEU A 216 -12.88 -7.50 -11.94
N CYS A 217 -12.02 -6.52 -12.22
CA CYS A 217 -12.48 -5.19 -12.67
C CYS A 217 -13.29 -5.30 -13.98
N ASP A 218 -12.83 -6.10 -14.94
CA ASP A 218 -13.55 -6.32 -16.21
C ASP A 218 -14.91 -7.01 -15.99
N ASP A 219 -15.00 -7.94 -15.03
CA ASP A 219 -16.28 -8.57 -14.68
C ASP A 219 -17.23 -7.58 -14.02
N ILE A 220 -16.77 -6.76 -13.06
CA ILE A 220 -17.56 -5.72 -12.41
C ILE A 220 -18.08 -4.70 -13.43
N LEU A 221 -17.22 -4.20 -14.31
CA LEU A 221 -17.59 -3.22 -15.33
C LEU A 221 -18.60 -3.76 -16.35
N ALA A 222 -18.61 -5.07 -16.56
CA ALA A 222 -19.53 -5.74 -17.47
C ALA A 222 -20.79 -6.32 -16.77
N GLY A 223 -20.92 -6.15 -15.45
CA GLY A 223 -22.01 -6.72 -14.66
C GLY A 223 -22.04 -8.25 -14.65
N ARG A 224 -20.87 -8.89 -14.76
CA ARG A 224 -20.75 -10.37 -14.78
C ARG A 224 -20.23 -10.92 -13.44
N GLU A 225 -19.86 -10.06 -12.52
CA GLU A 225 -19.36 -10.46 -11.22
C GLU A 225 -20.40 -11.19 -10.36
N ASN A 226 -19.97 -12.20 -9.64
CA ASN A 226 -20.81 -12.85 -8.61
C ASN A 226 -20.63 -12.10 -7.28
N ARG A 227 -21.28 -10.92 -7.16
CA ARG A 227 -21.19 -10.11 -5.96
C ARG A 227 -22.06 -10.65 -4.83
N GLN A 228 -21.55 -10.63 -3.62
CA GLN A 228 -22.23 -10.96 -2.39
C GLN A 228 -22.27 -9.73 -1.48
N PRO A 229 -23.27 -9.60 -0.58
CA PRO A 229 -23.19 -8.62 0.49
C PRO A 229 -21.88 -8.82 1.28
N ALA A 230 -21.10 -7.78 1.45
CA ALA A 230 -19.88 -7.86 2.25
C ALA A 230 -20.25 -8.01 3.75
N PRO A 231 -19.39 -8.69 4.55
CA PRO A 231 -19.57 -8.72 6.02
C PRO A 231 -19.68 -7.29 6.59
N GLU A 232 -20.54 -7.12 7.62
CA GLU A 232 -20.78 -5.80 8.24
C GLU A 232 -19.49 -5.13 8.75
N ALA A 233 -18.49 -5.93 9.12
CA ALA A 233 -17.17 -5.43 9.52
C ALA A 233 -16.45 -4.59 8.43
N PHE A 234 -16.81 -4.76 7.16
CA PHE A 234 -16.27 -3.96 6.04
C PHE A 234 -17.08 -2.70 5.73
N ALA A 235 -18.26 -2.54 6.34
CA ALA A 235 -19.08 -1.36 6.14
C ALA A 235 -18.36 -0.11 6.70
N ARG A 236 -18.40 0.97 5.93
CA ARG A 236 -17.84 2.27 6.28
C ARG A 236 -18.90 3.34 6.00
N GLU A 237 -18.52 4.43 5.36
CA GLU A 237 -19.40 5.58 5.10
C GLU A 237 -20.50 5.28 4.09
N TYR A 238 -20.26 4.37 3.17
CA TYR A 238 -21.16 4.08 2.06
C TYR A 238 -21.78 2.69 2.17
N LYS A 239 -23.06 2.58 1.80
CA LYS A 239 -23.84 1.32 1.79
C LYS A 239 -24.73 1.31 0.54
N PRO A 240 -25.06 0.14 -0.01
CA PRO A 240 -24.59 -1.18 0.38
C PRO A 240 -23.15 -1.44 -0.01
N VAL A 241 -22.50 -2.39 0.69
CA VAL A 241 -21.14 -2.83 0.41
C VAL A 241 -21.18 -4.26 -0.10
N TYR A 242 -20.42 -4.51 -1.16
CA TYR A 242 -20.34 -5.80 -1.83
C TYR A 242 -18.93 -6.37 -1.76
N LEU A 243 -18.85 -7.70 -1.81
CA LEU A 243 -17.63 -8.46 -2.03
C LEU A 243 -17.78 -9.22 -3.34
N ALA A 244 -16.83 -9.09 -4.23
CA ALA A 244 -16.71 -9.91 -5.43
C ALA A 244 -15.29 -10.47 -5.53
N ALA A 245 -15.12 -11.60 -6.25
CA ALA A 245 -13.85 -12.26 -6.42
C ALA A 245 -13.72 -12.83 -7.84
N HIS A 246 -12.46 -12.90 -8.31
CA HIS A 246 -12.05 -13.57 -9.52
C HIS A 246 -10.67 -14.19 -9.31
N GLY A 247 -10.53 -15.51 -9.49
CA GLY A 247 -9.27 -16.21 -9.24
C GLY A 247 -8.78 -15.99 -7.80
N ARG A 248 -7.61 -15.34 -7.67
CA ARG A 248 -6.98 -14.99 -6.39
C ARG A 248 -7.42 -13.62 -5.86
N ALA A 249 -7.99 -12.79 -6.72
CA ALA A 249 -8.35 -11.43 -6.39
C ALA A 249 -9.73 -11.34 -5.76
N ALA A 250 -9.86 -10.40 -4.80
CA ALA A 250 -11.15 -10.00 -4.23
C ALA A 250 -11.21 -8.47 -4.13
N MET A 251 -12.42 -7.93 -4.19
CA MET A 251 -12.69 -6.51 -4.05
C MET A 251 -13.88 -6.28 -3.15
N VAL A 252 -13.70 -5.43 -2.14
CA VAL A 252 -14.80 -4.89 -1.34
C VAL A 252 -15.13 -3.51 -1.91
N TYR A 253 -16.38 -3.29 -2.36
CA TYR A 253 -16.72 -2.08 -3.10
C TYR A 253 -18.19 -1.67 -2.91
N THR A 254 -18.53 -0.50 -3.42
CA THR A 254 -19.91 0.01 -3.49
C THR A 254 -20.25 0.38 -4.93
N ASP A 255 -21.52 0.54 -5.25
CA ASP A 255 -21.94 0.96 -6.61
C ASP A 255 -21.36 2.33 -7.04
N ARG A 256 -20.88 3.16 -6.10
CA ARG A 256 -20.26 4.46 -6.38
C ARG A 256 -19.00 4.38 -7.23
N VAL A 257 -18.23 3.29 -7.12
CA VAL A 257 -16.97 3.12 -7.87
C VAL A 257 -17.18 2.39 -9.18
N THR A 258 -18.39 1.92 -9.49
CA THR A 258 -18.72 1.22 -10.73
C THR A 258 -19.24 2.15 -11.84
N GLU A 259 -19.49 3.42 -11.52
CA GLU A 259 -19.98 4.45 -12.45
C GLU A 259 -18.89 5.09 -13.29
#